data_01e5cff98ffde47b02826907a5cf6283
#
_entry.id   01e5cff98ffde47b02826907a5cf6283
#
_cell.length_a   1.000
_cell.length_b   1.000
_cell.length_c   1.000
_cell.angle_alpha   90.00
_cell.angle_beta   90.00
_cell.angle_gamma   90.00
#
_symmetry.space_group_name_H-M   'P 1'
#
loop_
_entity.id
_entity.type
_entity.pdbx_description
1 polymer ?
#
loop_
_entity_poly.entity_id
_entity_poly.type
_entity_poly.pdbx_seq_one_letter_code
_entity_poly.pdbx_strand_id
1 'polypeptide(L)'
;MSLIRIAIRNLFHRRLPSLLTMISMSLGVALVVLVLTIAGMIERTFEQTSNVGYNLIIGAKGSSVQLTFNTVMFLSEPVENIPYSSFMEFLPGPNARQEHYQKIGGKLDEPERKGKYSSYTGGGFAIPMCMGDYVGPFRCVGTTPDYFNLLKHGRDGDKEYEFAEGRNFVDYSEENGFFEAVIGSEVANVMDLKLGDEVFASHGMEGGEKHDDGFRIVGILKPTGTPNDRGAFVNMEGFYLLEGHIAPDRDEDGIEKKGTAIAPERESRLSKVRVPVEKREVTAVLIKTGGFGGAAAIGLQKQVNKSTYATAVSPISVITQLLETFVKPVRFGLFLLTSLVCIVSAIGILVSIYNSMSERKRDIAVMRSLGASRDHITIIILLESTIIAVVGGFAGWFAGHLAGPISNLWTQKATGTTIGFLDSAAPQELWLVPGMIVLGILAGVIPAIIAYRTSVVESL
;
A
#
# COMPACT_ATOMS: atom_id res chain seq x y z
N MET A 1 -42.58 35.91 4.43
CA MET A 1 -41.95 34.71 3.84
C MET A 1 -40.45 34.75 4.13
N SER A 2 -39.80 33.65 4.50
CA SER A 2 -38.34 33.66 4.66
C SER A 2 -37.64 33.73 3.30
N LEU A 3 -36.54 34.50 3.20
CA LEU A 3 -35.75 34.63 1.98
C LEU A 3 -35.24 33.28 1.44
N ILE A 4 -34.92 32.35 2.34
CA ILE A 4 -34.53 30.97 2.01
C ILE A 4 -35.65 30.24 1.26
N ARG A 5 -36.92 30.37 1.69
CA ARG A 5 -38.08 29.73 1.04
C ARG A 5 -38.29 30.28 -0.37
N ILE A 6 -38.01 31.56 -0.59
CA ILE A 6 -38.07 32.17 -1.92
C ILE A 6 -36.94 31.60 -2.81
N ALA A 7 -35.70 31.56 -2.32
CA ALA A 7 -34.56 31.02 -3.05
C ALA A 7 -34.80 29.55 -3.48
N ILE A 8 -35.27 28.71 -2.54
CA ILE A 8 -35.59 27.32 -2.85
C ILE A 8 -36.68 27.19 -3.92
N ARG A 9 -37.77 27.98 -3.79
CA ARG A 9 -38.87 27.95 -4.77
C ARG A 9 -38.41 28.39 -6.16
N ASN A 10 -37.51 29.32 -6.24
CA ASN A 10 -36.91 29.79 -7.48
C ASN A 10 -36.08 28.69 -8.16
N LEU A 11 -35.31 27.93 -7.38
CA LEU A 11 -34.55 26.78 -7.92
C LEU A 11 -35.48 25.69 -8.50
N PHE A 12 -36.60 25.43 -7.82
CA PHE A 12 -37.60 24.46 -8.31
C PHE A 12 -38.37 24.96 -9.54
N HIS A 13 -38.54 26.28 -9.74
CA HIS A 13 -39.14 26.78 -11.00
C HIS A 13 -38.24 26.56 -12.21
N ARG A 14 -36.89 26.42 -11.99
CA ARG A 14 -35.88 26.20 -13.04
C ARG A 14 -35.17 24.88 -12.87
N ARG A 15 -35.95 23.81 -12.81
CA ARG A 15 -35.41 22.47 -12.47
C ARG A 15 -34.22 22.08 -13.33
N LEU A 16 -34.30 22.25 -14.66
CA LEU A 16 -33.27 21.78 -15.55
C LEU A 16 -31.94 22.52 -15.45
N PRO A 17 -31.87 23.87 -15.53
CA PRO A 17 -30.63 24.61 -15.33
C PRO A 17 -30.04 24.42 -13.95
N SER A 18 -30.87 24.44 -12.90
CA SER A 18 -30.40 24.23 -11.52
C SER A 18 -29.83 22.81 -11.33
N LEU A 19 -30.48 21.80 -11.89
CA LEU A 19 -30.01 20.41 -11.84
C LEU A 19 -28.68 20.24 -12.57
N LEU A 20 -28.53 20.80 -13.78
CA LEU A 20 -27.28 20.72 -14.55
C LEU A 20 -26.11 21.38 -13.82
N THR A 21 -26.34 22.55 -13.20
CA THR A 21 -25.32 23.22 -12.40
C THR A 21 -24.97 22.45 -11.11
N MET A 22 -25.96 21.84 -10.44
CA MET A 22 -25.73 20.97 -9.29
C MET A 22 -24.92 19.72 -9.68
N ILE A 23 -25.23 19.10 -10.83
CA ILE A 23 -24.47 17.96 -11.37
C ILE A 23 -23.02 18.37 -11.67
N SER A 24 -22.80 19.51 -12.32
CA SER A 24 -21.45 20.01 -12.61
C SER A 24 -20.64 20.21 -11.30
N MET A 25 -21.26 20.81 -10.28
CA MET A 25 -20.63 20.98 -8.97
C MET A 25 -20.38 19.63 -8.28
N SER A 26 -21.33 18.71 -8.37
CA SER A 26 -21.22 17.36 -7.82
C SER A 26 -20.05 16.59 -8.43
N LEU A 27 -19.90 16.63 -9.75
CA LEU A 27 -18.78 16.01 -10.45
C LEU A 27 -17.44 16.61 -10.01
N GLY A 28 -17.35 17.92 -9.88
CA GLY A 28 -16.15 18.60 -9.40
C GLY A 28 -15.73 18.13 -8.01
N VAL A 29 -16.68 18.16 -7.06
CA VAL A 29 -16.41 17.73 -5.68
C VAL A 29 -16.16 16.23 -5.59
N ALA A 30 -16.88 15.41 -6.36
CA ALA A 30 -16.64 13.96 -6.40
C ALA A 30 -15.21 13.64 -6.86
N LEU A 31 -14.72 14.37 -7.87
CA LEU A 31 -13.33 14.22 -8.33
C LEU A 31 -12.31 14.63 -7.25
N VAL A 32 -12.56 15.72 -6.52
CA VAL A 32 -11.72 16.14 -5.39
C VAL A 32 -11.66 15.04 -4.33
N VAL A 33 -12.82 14.53 -3.91
CA VAL A 33 -12.92 13.48 -2.91
C VAL A 33 -12.20 12.21 -3.39
N LEU A 34 -12.41 11.79 -4.63
CA LEU A 34 -11.76 10.62 -5.20
C LEU A 34 -10.23 10.75 -5.18
N VAL A 35 -9.71 11.91 -5.57
CA VAL A 35 -8.26 12.18 -5.55
C VAL A 35 -7.71 12.17 -4.13
N LEU A 36 -8.39 12.78 -3.17
CA LEU A 36 -7.99 12.76 -1.76
C LEU A 36 -8.03 11.34 -1.19
N THR A 37 -9.06 10.56 -1.53
CA THR A 37 -9.21 9.15 -1.15
C THR A 37 -8.05 8.30 -1.65
N ILE A 38 -7.75 8.35 -2.95
CA ILE A 38 -6.66 7.58 -3.55
C ILE A 38 -5.30 8.00 -2.96
N ALA A 39 -5.05 9.32 -2.86
CA ALA A 39 -3.82 9.83 -2.28
C ALA A 39 -3.65 9.41 -0.82
N GLY A 40 -4.73 9.50 -0.03
CA GLY A 40 -4.73 9.07 1.37
C GLY A 40 -4.52 7.56 1.54
N MET A 41 -5.07 6.73 0.65
CA MET A 41 -4.80 5.28 0.64
C MET A 41 -3.34 4.98 0.38
N ILE A 42 -2.78 5.56 -0.68
CA ILE A 42 -1.36 5.37 -1.02
C ILE A 42 -0.50 5.77 0.19
N GLU A 43 -0.72 6.96 0.76
CA GLU A 43 0.04 7.46 1.89
C GLU A 43 -0.06 6.52 3.11
N ARG A 44 -1.26 6.04 3.47
CA ARG A 44 -1.48 5.10 4.58
C ARG A 44 -0.81 3.74 4.34
N THR A 45 -0.95 3.17 3.14
CA THR A 45 -0.30 1.90 2.80
C THR A 45 1.21 2.02 2.96
N PHE A 46 1.80 3.11 2.49
CA PHE A 46 3.23 3.34 2.65
C PHE A 46 3.62 3.61 4.12
N GLU A 47 2.82 4.35 4.89
CA GLU A 47 3.06 4.57 6.33
C GLU A 47 3.02 3.25 7.12
N GLN A 48 2.04 2.38 6.85
CA GLN A 48 1.92 1.07 7.49
C GLN A 48 3.08 0.14 7.12
N THR A 49 3.56 0.24 5.89
CA THR A 49 4.66 -0.57 5.37
C THR A 49 6.03 0.03 5.68
N SER A 50 6.12 1.32 6.03
CA SER A 50 7.40 1.97 6.33
C SER A 50 8.06 1.45 7.59
N ASN A 51 7.29 0.97 8.58
CA ASN A 51 7.81 0.37 9.79
C ASN A 51 7.70 -1.16 9.76
N VAL A 52 8.60 -1.76 8.99
CA VAL A 52 8.66 -3.21 8.75
C VAL A 52 9.34 -4.01 9.87
N GLY A 53 9.66 -3.37 11.00
CA GLY A 53 10.29 -4.03 12.15
C GLY A 53 11.80 -4.26 12.03
N TYR A 54 12.42 -3.94 10.87
CA TYR A 54 13.87 -4.04 10.63
C TYR A 54 14.43 -2.77 9.98
N ASN A 55 15.74 -2.60 10.00
CA ASN A 55 16.40 -1.38 9.53
C ASN A 55 16.90 -1.47 8.10
N LEU A 56 17.44 -2.63 7.71
CA LEU A 56 18.10 -2.83 6.43
C LEU A 56 17.64 -4.15 5.79
N ILE A 57 17.67 -4.15 4.47
CA ILE A 57 17.60 -5.34 3.63
C ILE A 57 18.97 -5.51 2.99
N ILE A 58 19.52 -6.72 3.07
CA ILE A 58 20.73 -7.09 2.34
C ILE A 58 20.32 -8.04 1.22
N GLY A 59 20.77 -7.78 0.01
CA GLY A 59 20.52 -8.63 -1.15
C GLY A 59 21.61 -8.50 -2.18
N ALA A 60 21.43 -9.10 -3.35
CA ALA A 60 22.37 -9.03 -4.46
C ALA A 60 22.59 -7.57 -4.91
N LYS A 61 23.73 -7.28 -5.50
CA LYS A 61 24.08 -5.96 -6.04
C LYS A 61 23.13 -5.61 -7.17
N GLY A 62 22.43 -4.48 -7.04
CA GLY A 62 21.46 -4.07 -8.05
C GLY A 62 20.63 -2.85 -7.60
N SER A 63 19.41 -2.77 -8.11
CA SER A 63 18.49 -1.68 -7.80
C SER A 63 17.96 -1.76 -6.36
N SER A 64 18.17 -0.71 -5.57
CA SER A 64 17.60 -0.58 -4.23
C SER A 64 16.07 -0.57 -4.23
N VAL A 65 15.48 -0.01 -5.27
CA VAL A 65 14.02 0.01 -5.45
C VAL A 65 13.51 -1.40 -5.69
N GLN A 66 14.11 -2.15 -6.62
CA GLN A 66 13.69 -3.52 -6.93
C GLN A 66 13.85 -4.43 -5.72
N LEU A 67 14.97 -4.35 -4.99
CA LEU A 67 15.19 -5.13 -3.77
C LEU A 67 14.11 -4.80 -2.71
N THR A 68 13.75 -3.53 -2.53
CA THR A 68 12.71 -3.13 -1.59
C THR A 68 11.33 -3.62 -2.04
N PHE A 69 10.97 -3.45 -3.31
CA PHE A 69 9.67 -3.92 -3.82
C PHE A 69 9.54 -5.44 -3.77
N ASN A 70 10.61 -6.18 -4.08
CA ASN A 70 10.59 -7.62 -3.95
C ASN A 70 10.41 -8.06 -2.50
N THR A 71 11.22 -7.52 -1.59
CA THR A 71 11.33 -8.02 -0.21
C THR A 71 10.20 -7.53 0.71
N VAL A 72 9.75 -6.28 0.53
CA VAL A 72 8.75 -5.64 1.41
C VAL A 72 7.35 -5.75 0.84
N MET A 73 7.21 -5.54 -0.47
CA MET A 73 5.90 -5.44 -1.13
C MET A 73 5.50 -6.71 -1.88
N PHE A 74 6.42 -7.65 -2.09
CA PHE A 74 6.22 -8.87 -2.88
C PHE A 74 5.78 -8.61 -4.34
N LEU A 75 6.16 -7.44 -4.90
CA LEU A 75 5.67 -6.96 -6.19
C LEU A 75 6.64 -7.15 -7.38
N SER A 76 7.91 -7.40 -7.13
CA SER A 76 8.90 -7.60 -8.20
C SER A 76 9.60 -8.94 -8.06
N GLU A 77 10.22 -9.40 -9.14
CA GLU A 77 11.09 -10.58 -9.08
C GLU A 77 12.44 -10.23 -8.46
N PRO A 78 13.11 -11.18 -7.80
CA PRO A 78 14.47 -10.99 -7.32
C PRO A 78 15.41 -10.75 -8.50
N VAL A 79 16.43 -9.91 -8.29
CA VAL A 79 17.47 -9.67 -9.31
C VAL A 79 18.39 -10.87 -9.41
N GLU A 80 18.86 -11.34 -8.26
CA GLU A 80 19.82 -12.42 -8.09
C GLU A 80 19.79 -12.86 -6.62
N ASN A 81 20.36 -14.03 -6.34
CA ASN A 81 20.56 -14.52 -4.97
C ASN A 81 21.98 -14.25 -4.51
N ILE A 82 22.17 -14.24 -3.19
CA ILE A 82 23.48 -14.20 -2.54
C ILE A 82 23.74 -15.53 -1.81
N PRO A 83 25.01 -15.97 -1.69
CA PRO A 83 25.32 -17.18 -0.95
C PRO A 83 24.82 -17.14 0.49
N TYR A 84 24.29 -18.27 0.98
CA TYR A 84 23.81 -18.39 2.35
C TYR A 84 24.89 -18.06 3.40
N SER A 85 26.14 -18.36 3.08
CA SER A 85 27.29 -17.98 3.91
C SER A 85 27.36 -16.47 4.18
N SER A 86 26.86 -15.65 3.24
CA SER A 86 26.75 -14.18 3.44
C SER A 86 25.73 -13.81 4.52
N PHE A 87 24.59 -14.53 4.60
CA PHE A 87 23.66 -14.37 5.71
C PHE A 87 24.30 -14.70 7.06
N MET A 88 25.10 -15.75 7.12
CA MET A 88 25.75 -16.16 8.36
C MET A 88 26.74 -15.12 8.93
N GLU A 89 27.21 -14.17 8.11
CA GLU A 89 28.04 -13.06 8.55
C GLU A 89 27.28 -12.01 9.38
N PHE A 90 25.94 -12.05 9.37
CA PHE A 90 25.08 -11.15 10.11
C PHE A 90 24.47 -11.77 11.36
N LEU A 91 24.72 -13.05 11.65
CA LEU A 91 24.14 -13.72 12.82
C LEU A 91 24.60 -13.02 14.12
N PRO A 92 23.64 -12.64 15.02
CA PRO A 92 23.97 -11.94 16.25
C PRO A 92 24.58 -12.89 17.27
N GLY A 93 25.68 -12.48 17.85
CA GLY A 93 26.33 -13.24 18.92
C GLY A 93 27.70 -13.81 18.55
N PRO A 94 28.53 -14.11 19.55
CA PRO A 94 29.90 -14.56 19.31
C PRO A 94 29.99 -15.94 18.68
N ASN A 95 29.10 -16.85 19.00
CA ASN A 95 29.11 -18.26 18.56
C ASN A 95 27.98 -18.59 17.56
N ALA A 96 27.10 -17.63 17.28
CA ALA A 96 25.88 -17.88 16.49
C ALA A 96 26.17 -18.47 15.10
N ARG A 97 27.28 -18.05 14.47
CA ARG A 97 27.73 -18.58 13.18
C ARG A 97 28.15 -20.07 13.27
N GLN A 98 28.85 -20.43 14.31
CA GLN A 98 29.29 -21.81 14.57
C GLN A 98 28.11 -22.72 14.92
N GLU A 99 27.24 -22.27 15.82
CA GLU A 99 26.03 -23.02 16.21
C GLU A 99 25.12 -23.27 15.02
N HIS A 100 24.95 -22.26 14.17
CA HIS A 100 24.14 -22.37 12.95
C HIS A 100 24.77 -23.33 11.95
N TYR A 101 26.10 -23.27 11.77
CA TYR A 101 26.86 -24.21 10.92
C TYR A 101 26.72 -25.66 11.42
N GLN A 102 26.84 -25.89 12.72
CA GLN A 102 26.69 -27.25 13.29
C GLN A 102 25.30 -27.83 13.01
N LYS A 103 24.27 -27.00 12.93
CA LYS A 103 22.90 -27.39 12.65
C LYS A 103 22.69 -27.77 11.18
N ILE A 104 23.35 -27.09 10.27
CA ILE A 104 23.15 -27.25 8.81
C ILE A 104 24.20 -28.18 8.19
N GLY A 105 25.46 -28.02 8.57
CA GLY A 105 26.59 -28.76 8.00
C GLY A 105 27.05 -28.20 6.64
N GLY A 106 27.96 -28.91 6.02
CA GLY A 106 28.51 -28.58 4.71
C GLY A 106 29.91 -27.99 4.75
N LYS A 107 30.27 -27.16 3.77
CA LYS A 107 31.58 -26.50 3.66
C LYS A 107 31.45 -25.02 3.96
N LEU A 108 32.13 -24.55 5.01
CA LEU A 108 32.19 -23.15 5.39
C LEU A 108 33.59 -22.82 5.88
N ASP A 109 34.18 -21.76 5.35
CA ASP A 109 35.50 -21.30 5.79
C ASP A 109 35.44 -20.75 7.21
N GLU A 110 36.38 -21.19 8.06
CA GLU A 110 36.50 -20.76 9.44
C GLU A 110 35.15 -20.66 10.19
N PRO A 111 34.41 -21.77 10.37
CA PRO A 111 33.07 -21.75 10.96
C PRO A 111 33.06 -21.20 12.39
N GLU A 112 34.19 -21.30 13.09
CA GLU A 112 34.34 -20.89 14.49
C GLU A 112 34.49 -19.36 14.67
N ARG A 113 34.85 -18.65 13.61
CA ARG A 113 34.99 -17.19 13.71
C ARG A 113 33.63 -16.51 13.86
N LYS A 114 33.65 -15.35 14.48
CA LYS A 114 32.48 -14.47 14.52
C LYS A 114 32.05 -14.04 13.11
N GLY A 115 30.78 -13.83 12.94
CA GLY A 115 30.27 -13.18 11.73
C GLY A 115 30.85 -11.76 11.60
N LYS A 116 31.29 -11.41 10.39
CA LYS A 116 31.93 -10.13 10.08
C LYS A 116 31.11 -8.92 10.54
N TYR A 117 29.80 -9.03 10.49
CA TYR A 117 28.85 -7.95 10.80
C TYR A 117 28.10 -8.17 12.12
N SER A 118 28.45 -9.21 12.90
CA SER A 118 27.77 -9.57 14.14
C SER A 118 27.77 -8.46 15.21
N SER A 119 28.77 -7.56 15.16
CA SER A 119 28.82 -6.39 16.04
C SER A 119 27.71 -5.37 15.78
N TYR A 120 27.19 -5.30 14.57
CA TYR A 120 26.08 -4.41 14.22
C TYR A 120 24.72 -5.01 14.53
N THR A 121 24.62 -6.35 14.53
CA THR A 121 23.37 -7.09 14.77
C THR A 121 23.22 -7.53 16.24
N GLY A 122 24.24 -7.34 17.06
CA GLY A 122 24.19 -7.65 18.50
C GLY A 122 23.05 -6.91 19.20
N GLY A 123 22.10 -7.65 19.80
CA GLY A 123 20.85 -7.10 20.37
C GLY A 123 19.75 -6.83 19.35
N GLY A 124 19.96 -7.20 18.09
CA GLY A 124 18.98 -7.24 17.02
C GLY A 124 18.85 -8.64 16.44
N PHE A 125 18.56 -8.74 15.15
CA PHE A 125 18.40 -10.02 14.45
C PHE A 125 18.80 -9.94 12.97
N ALA A 126 19.00 -11.12 12.39
CA ALA A 126 19.16 -11.32 10.95
C ALA A 126 18.24 -12.47 10.53
N ILE A 127 17.31 -12.22 9.59
CA ILE A 127 16.35 -13.21 9.10
C ILE A 127 16.55 -13.40 7.62
N PRO A 128 16.84 -14.63 7.14
CA PRO A 128 17.02 -14.91 5.72
C PRO A 128 15.66 -15.09 5.04
N MET A 129 15.61 -14.73 3.76
CA MET A 129 14.45 -14.91 2.90
C MET A 129 14.87 -15.49 1.55
N CYS A 130 14.12 -16.47 1.09
CA CYS A 130 14.17 -17.01 -0.28
C CYS A 130 12.87 -16.67 -0.99
N MET A 131 12.97 -16.10 -2.16
CA MET A 131 11.82 -15.70 -2.97
C MET A 131 12.11 -15.99 -4.44
N GLY A 132 11.11 -16.38 -5.18
CA GLY A 132 11.20 -16.73 -6.60
C GLY A 132 9.91 -17.41 -7.05
N ASP A 133 9.32 -18.16 -6.16
CA ASP A 133 8.14 -18.96 -6.39
C ASP A 133 6.84 -18.23 -6.01
N TYR A 134 5.75 -18.86 -6.40
CA TYR A 134 4.39 -18.40 -6.15
C TYR A 134 3.51 -19.53 -5.61
N VAL A 135 2.50 -19.15 -4.85
CA VAL A 135 1.35 -19.97 -4.48
C VAL A 135 0.12 -19.31 -5.10
N GLY A 136 -0.33 -19.83 -6.24
CA GLY A 136 -1.31 -19.14 -7.07
C GLY A 136 -0.79 -17.76 -7.51
N PRO A 137 -1.55 -16.68 -7.32
CA PRO A 137 -1.09 -15.31 -7.65
C PRO A 137 -0.23 -14.66 -6.56
N PHE A 138 0.08 -15.36 -5.48
CA PHE A 138 0.75 -14.82 -4.31
C PHE A 138 2.20 -15.26 -4.23
N ARG A 139 3.06 -14.39 -3.70
CA ARG A 139 4.48 -14.70 -3.51
C ARG A 139 4.67 -15.80 -2.47
N CYS A 140 5.43 -16.85 -2.81
CA CYS A 140 5.96 -17.82 -1.86
C CYS A 140 7.26 -17.27 -1.25
N VAL A 141 7.34 -17.31 0.08
CA VAL A 141 8.47 -16.77 0.85
C VAL A 141 9.02 -17.86 1.75
N GLY A 142 10.17 -18.42 1.39
CA GLY A 142 10.92 -19.33 2.25
C GLY A 142 11.65 -18.54 3.33
N THR A 143 11.35 -18.78 4.62
CA THR A 143 11.99 -18.07 5.73
C THR A 143 12.03 -18.92 7.00
N THR A 144 12.56 -18.37 8.08
CA THR A 144 12.65 -19.05 9.39
C THR A 144 11.47 -18.65 10.29
N PRO A 145 11.17 -19.43 11.35
CA PRO A 145 10.12 -19.07 12.33
C PRO A 145 10.33 -17.68 12.98
N ASP A 146 11.57 -17.19 13.00
CA ASP A 146 11.92 -15.88 13.54
C ASP A 146 11.25 -14.72 12.79
N TYR A 147 10.78 -14.95 11.56
CA TYR A 147 10.02 -13.94 10.82
C TYR A 147 8.79 -13.48 11.61
N PHE A 148 8.01 -14.38 12.15
CA PHE A 148 6.84 -14.03 12.95
C PHE A 148 7.10 -13.88 14.44
N ASN A 149 8.21 -14.44 14.94
CA ASN A 149 8.58 -14.34 16.36
C ASN A 149 9.27 -13.02 16.70
N LEU A 150 10.02 -12.42 15.76
CA LEU A 150 10.89 -11.25 16.02
C LEU A 150 10.42 -9.99 15.28
N LEU A 151 9.79 -10.13 14.10
CA LEU A 151 9.29 -8.98 13.38
C LEU A 151 8.01 -8.45 14.03
N LYS A 152 7.86 -7.15 13.95
CA LYS A 152 6.65 -6.42 14.36
C LYS A 152 6.15 -5.59 13.19
N HIS A 153 4.87 -5.26 13.21
CA HIS A 153 4.23 -4.49 12.16
C HIS A 153 3.43 -3.32 12.74
N GLY A 154 2.73 -2.58 11.87
CA GLY A 154 1.91 -1.43 12.23
C GLY A 154 2.69 -0.12 12.20
N ARG A 155 1.96 1.00 12.29
CA ARG A 155 2.52 2.35 12.14
C ARG A 155 3.69 2.63 13.09
N ASP A 156 3.57 2.17 14.33
CA ASP A 156 4.59 2.37 15.36
C ASP A 156 5.58 1.19 15.47
N GLY A 157 5.36 0.12 14.68
CA GLY A 157 6.21 -1.09 14.66
C GLY A 157 6.21 -1.86 15.98
N ASP A 158 5.11 -1.82 16.71
CA ASP A 158 4.95 -2.41 18.05
C ASP A 158 4.03 -3.64 18.06
N LYS A 159 3.23 -3.84 17.00
CA LYS A 159 2.28 -4.95 16.91
C LYS A 159 2.98 -6.25 16.55
N GLU A 160 2.72 -7.28 17.29
CA GLU A 160 3.14 -8.66 17.00
C GLU A 160 2.20 -9.28 15.97
N TYR A 161 2.70 -10.28 15.21
CA TYR A 161 1.85 -11.03 14.31
C TYR A 161 0.94 -11.97 15.10
N GLU A 162 -0.36 -11.84 14.89
CA GLU A 162 -1.37 -12.70 15.50
C GLU A 162 -1.95 -13.65 14.45
N PHE A 163 -2.29 -14.86 14.89
CA PHE A 163 -2.92 -15.86 14.06
C PHE A 163 -4.45 -15.83 14.26
N ALA A 164 -5.19 -15.82 13.15
CA ALA A 164 -6.63 -16.02 13.18
C ALA A 164 -6.95 -17.48 13.51
N GLU A 165 -6.16 -18.39 12.94
CA GLU A 165 -6.24 -19.83 13.17
C GLU A 165 -4.83 -20.42 13.21
N GLY A 166 -4.65 -21.46 14.04
CA GLY A 166 -3.41 -22.21 14.10
C GLY A 166 -2.26 -21.49 14.82
N ARG A 167 -1.04 -21.68 14.34
CA ARG A 167 0.21 -21.24 14.96
C ARG A 167 1.27 -20.88 13.92
N ASN A 168 2.38 -20.32 14.37
CA ASN A 168 3.59 -20.20 13.55
C ASN A 168 4.14 -21.60 13.17
N PHE A 169 4.78 -21.73 12.02
CA PHE A 169 5.54 -22.92 11.70
C PHE A 169 6.79 -23.02 12.59
N VAL A 170 7.27 -24.24 12.79
CA VAL A 170 8.46 -24.53 13.61
C VAL A 170 9.62 -24.91 12.70
N ASP A 171 10.84 -24.91 13.26
CA ASP A 171 12.04 -25.28 12.52
C ASP A 171 11.96 -26.72 11.98
N TYR A 172 11.41 -27.65 12.77
CA TYR A 172 11.07 -29.02 12.37
C TYR A 172 9.87 -29.51 13.13
N SER A 173 8.91 -30.11 12.43
CA SER A 173 7.70 -30.71 12.98
C SER A 173 7.78 -32.25 12.91
N GLU A 174 7.42 -32.93 13.97
CA GLU A 174 7.35 -34.41 13.97
C GLU A 174 6.24 -34.95 13.05
N GLU A 175 5.23 -34.13 12.74
CA GLU A 175 4.11 -34.49 11.84
C GLU A 175 4.38 -34.16 10.39
N ASN A 176 4.97 -32.98 10.11
CA ASN A 176 5.09 -32.42 8.78
C ASN A 176 6.55 -32.27 8.31
N GLY A 177 7.55 -32.64 9.13
CA GLY A 177 8.96 -32.41 8.83
C GLY A 177 9.27 -30.91 8.70
N PHE A 178 9.84 -30.54 7.56
CA PHE A 178 10.12 -29.14 7.19
C PHE A 178 9.01 -28.51 6.34
N PHE A 179 7.90 -29.20 6.09
CA PHE A 179 6.89 -28.78 5.13
C PHE A 179 5.67 -28.15 5.81
N GLU A 180 5.92 -27.11 6.63
CA GLU A 180 4.88 -26.27 7.24
C GLU A 180 4.84 -24.88 6.59
N ALA A 181 3.64 -24.32 6.50
CA ALA A 181 3.38 -22.98 5.99
C ALA A 181 2.49 -22.15 6.91
N VAL A 182 2.71 -20.83 6.88
CA VAL A 182 1.79 -19.79 7.37
C VAL A 182 1.36 -18.97 6.17
N ILE A 183 0.07 -18.72 6.05
CA ILE A 183 -0.46 -17.89 4.96
C ILE A 183 -1.06 -16.58 5.47
N GLY A 184 -0.93 -15.54 4.67
CA GLY A 184 -1.58 -14.26 4.93
C GLY A 184 -3.10 -14.37 4.84
N SER A 185 -3.80 -13.47 5.53
CA SER A 185 -5.27 -13.44 5.57
C SER A 185 -5.91 -13.35 4.19
N GLU A 186 -5.27 -12.66 3.26
CA GLU A 186 -5.77 -12.50 1.90
C GLU A 186 -5.53 -13.73 1.03
N VAL A 187 -4.38 -14.40 1.20
CA VAL A 187 -4.12 -15.69 0.55
C VAL A 187 -5.21 -16.70 0.91
N ALA A 188 -5.54 -16.80 2.21
CA ALA A 188 -6.60 -17.67 2.70
C ALA A 188 -7.96 -17.33 2.06
N ASN A 189 -8.33 -16.05 2.05
CA ASN A 189 -9.62 -15.59 1.53
C ASN A 189 -9.77 -15.76 0.01
N VAL A 190 -8.73 -15.39 -0.77
CA VAL A 190 -8.81 -15.41 -2.24
C VAL A 190 -8.75 -16.83 -2.80
N MET A 191 -7.96 -17.69 -2.17
CA MET A 191 -7.79 -19.08 -2.61
C MET A 191 -8.73 -20.07 -1.89
N ASP A 192 -9.58 -19.59 -0.97
CA ASP A 192 -10.46 -20.41 -0.12
C ASP A 192 -9.71 -21.54 0.64
N LEU A 193 -8.51 -21.19 1.16
CA LEU A 193 -7.64 -22.11 1.88
C LEU A 193 -7.93 -22.07 3.38
N LYS A 194 -7.85 -23.24 4.03
CA LYS A 194 -8.12 -23.45 5.43
C LYS A 194 -6.93 -24.04 6.16
N LEU A 195 -6.96 -23.95 7.49
CA LEU A 195 -5.98 -24.62 8.33
C LEU A 195 -5.97 -26.12 8.04
N GLY A 196 -4.79 -26.67 7.79
CA GLY A 196 -4.60 -28.06 7.45
C GLY A 196 -4.63 -28.40 5.96
N ASP A 197 -4.98 -27.47 5.08
CA ASP A 197 -4.81 -27.64 3.63
C ASP A 197 -3.32 -27.65 3.23
N GLU A 198 -3.02 -28.05 2.00
CA GLU A 198 -1.67 -28.00 1.46
C GLU A 198 -1.56 -26.93 0.36
N VAL A 199 -0.46 -26.20 0.39
CA VAL A 199 -0.08 -25.26 -0.68
C VAL A 199 1.14 -25.77 -1.41
N PHE A 200 1.14 -25.63 -2.73
CA PHE A 200 2.21 -26.04 -3.63
C PHE A 200 2.85 -24.80 -4.22
N ALA A 201 4.16 -24.67 -4.04
CA ALA A 201 4.93 -23.63 -4.69
C ALA A 201 5.07 -23.96 -6.20
N SER A 202 5.20 -22.92 -7.03
CA SER A 202 5.40 -23.06 -8.47
C SER A 202 6.41 -22.04 -8.98
N HIS A 203 7.22 -22.43 -9.95
CA HIS A 203 8.11 -21.51 -10.64
C HIS A 203 7.32 -20.57 -11.56
N GLY A 204 7.48 -19.26 -11.35
CA GLY A 204 6.76 -18.24 -12.12
C GLY A 204 5.32 -18.03 -11.68
N MET A 205 4.65 -17.06 -12.32
CA MET A 205 3.25 -16.73 -12.03
C MET A 205 2.29 -17.83 -12.47
N GLU A 206 0.98 -17.60 -12.27
CA GLU A 206 -0.13 -18.52 -12.55
C GLU A 206 0.11 -19.42 -13.80
N GLY A 207 0.19 -20.73 -13.60
CA GLY A 207 0.41 -21.72 -14.66
C GLY A 207 1.84 -22.25 -14.77
N GLY A 208 2.76 -21.86 -13.90
CA GLY A 208 4.09 -22.44 -13.79
C GLY A 208 4.07 -23.91 -13.33
N GLU A 209 5.17 -24.61 -13.52
CA GLU A 209 5.36 -25.98 -13.05
C GLU A 209 5.32 -26.01 -11.53
N LYS A 210 4.39 -26.81 -10.98
CA LYS A 210 4.22 -26.97 -9.53
C LYS A 210 5.19 -28.03 -9.02
N HIS A 211 5.73 -27.76 -7.84
CA HIS A 211 6.50 -28.78 -7.12
C HIS A 211 5.60 -29.91 -6.61
N ASP A 212 6.13 -31.12 -6.54
CA ASP A 212 5.39 -32.29 -6.04
C ASP A 212 5.15 -32.24 -4.53
N ASP A 213 6.05 -31.60 -3.77
CA ASP A 213 5.94 -31.47 -2.33
C ASP A 213 5.16 -30.21 -1.94
N GLY A 214 4.02 -30.40 -1.27
CA GLY A 214 3.22 -29.32 -0.72
C GLY A 214 3.61 -28.97 0.70
N PHE A 215 3.29 -27.77 1.15
CA PHE A 215 3.43 -27.30 2.53
C PHE A 215 2.08 -27.31 3.24
N ARG A 216 2.03 -27.94 4.42
CA ARG A 216 0.83 -27.95 5.28
C ARG A 216 0.61 -26.58 5.91
N ILE A 217 -0.57 -26.01 5.73
CA ILE A 217 -0.95 -24.76 6.38
C ILE A 217 -1.17 -25.04 7.88
N VAL A 218 -0.29 -24.50 8.72
CA VAL A 218 -0.34 -24.62 10.18
C VAL A 218 -0.77 -23.32 10.85
N GLY A 219 -0.85 -22.22 10.11
CA GLY A 219 -1.32 -20.94 10.61
C GLY A 219 -1.85 -20.03 9.52
N ILE A 220 -2.88 -19.25 9.87
CA ILE A 220 -3.46 -18.19 9.04
C ILE A 220 -3.36 -16.89 9.83
N LEU A 221 -2.72 -15.87 9.25
CA LEU A 221 -2.55 -14.57 9.92
C LEU A 221 -3.88 -13.82 10.04
N LYS A 222 -4.05 -13.09 11.14
CA LYS A 222 -5.05 -12.02 11.18
C LYS A 222 -4.70 -10.92 10.18
N PRO A 223 -5.68 -10.19 9.63
CA PRO A 223 -5.42 -9.05 8.75
C PRO A 223 -4.49 -8.03 9.42
N THR A 224 -3.36 -7.75 8.81
CA THR A 224 -2.36 -6.80 9.32
C THR A 224 -2.43 -5.44 8.63
N GLY A 225 -3.03 -5.37 7.44
CA GLY A 225 -3.01 -4.21 6.56
C GLY A 225 -1.63 -3.98 5.94
N THR A 226 -0.75 -4.97 5.95
CA THR A 226 0.58 -4.94 5.36
C THR A 226 0.68 -5.92 4.18
N PRO A 227 1.73 -5.84 3.35
CA PRO A 227 1.94 -6.82 2.27
C PRO A 227 1.98 -8.28 2.73
N ASN A 228 2.26 -8.54 4.02
CA ASN A 228 2.28 -9.89 4.57
C ASN A 228 0.90 -10.59 4.50
N ASP A 229 -0.18 -9.85 4.43
CA ASP A 229 -1.52 -10.41 4.19
C ASP A 229 -1.60 -11.15 2.85
N ARG A 230 -0.67 -10.87 1.92
CA ARG A 230 -0.57 -11.44 0.57
C ARG A 230 0.63 -12.39 0.39
N GLY A 231 1.29 -12.80 1.46
CA GLY A 231 2.41 -13.73 1.43
C GLY A 231 2.00 -15.14 1.80
N ALA A 232 2.57 -16.15 1.13
CA ALA A 232 2.58 -17.53 1.57
C ALA A 232 3.97 -17.84 2.12
N PHE A 233 4.08 -17.97 3.43
CA PHE A 233 5.37 -18.15 4.12
C PHE A 233 5.59 -19.63 4.42
N VAL A 234 6.68 -20.17 3.92
CA VAL A 234 7.04 -21.57 4.09
C VAL A 234 8.35 -21.71 4.86
N ASN A 235 8.49 -22.84 5.56
CA ASN A 235 9.74 -23.15 6.23
C ASN A 235 10.87 -23.24 5.20
N MET A 236 11.93 -22.47 5.41
CA MET A 236 13.08 -22.37 4.51
C MET A 236 13.78 -23.72 4.27
N GLU A 237 13.83 -24.58 5.27
CA GLU A 237 14.44 -25.91 5.11
C GLU A 237 13.67 -26.75 4.10
N GLY A 238 12.32 -26.73 4.18
CA GLY A 238 11.46 -27.38 3.20
C GLY A 238 11.58 -26.74 1.82
N PHE A 239 11.69 -25.41 1.77
CA PHE A 239 11.87 -24.69 0.50
C PHE A 239 13.14 -25.12 -0.26
N TYR A 240 14.27 -25.30 0.44
CA TYR A 240 15.50 -25.81 -0.19
C TYR A 240 15.41 -27.27 -0.64
N LEU A 241 14.49 -28.05 -0.09
CA LEU A 241 14.29 -29.44 -0.49
C LEU A 241 13.40 -29.60 -1.72
N LEU A 242 12.80 -28.51 -2.21
CA LEU A 242 12.09 -28.51 -3.48
C LEU A 242 13.09 -28.61 -4.66
N GLU A 243 12.64 -29.19 -5.76
CA GLU A 243 13.45 -29.30 -6.97
C GLU A 243 13.78 -27.89 -7.54
N GLY A 244 15.02 -27.70 -7.98
CA GLY A 244 15.47 -26.43 -8.56
C GLY A 244 15.91 -25.35 -7.56
N HIS A 245 15.79 -25.58 -6.25
CA HIS A 245 16.13 -24.58 -5.21
C HIS A 245 17.54 -24.71 -4.63
N ILE A 246 18.36 -25.58 -5.19
CA ILE A 246 19.72 -25.84 -4.74
C ILE A 246 20.70 -25.21 -5.71
N ALA A 247 21.64 -24.45 -5.17
CA ALA A 247 22.69 -23.87 -5.98
C ALA A 247 23.58 -24.94 -6.60
N PRO A 248 23.92 -24.84 -7.89
CA PRO A 248 24.89 -25.75 -8.54
C PRO A 248 26.28 -25.57 -7.91
N ASP A 249 27.11 -26.64 -8.02
CA ASP A 249 28.51 -26.50 -7.67
C ASP A 249 29.19 -25.52 -8.63
N ARG A 250 30.11 -24.73 -8.11
CA ARG A 250 30.93 -23.81 -8.89
C ARG A 250 32.36 -24.33 -8.93
N ASP A 251 33.06 -24.12 -10.04
CA ASP A 251 34.50 -24.42 -10.16
C ASP A 251 35.35 -23.31 -9.49
N GLU A 252 36.68 -23.44 -9.60
CA GLU A 252 37.64 -22.46 -9.02
C GLU A 252 37.51 -21.06 -9.65
N ASP A 253 36.99 -20.98 -10.88
CA ASP A 253 36.72 -19.74 -11.62
C ASP A 253 35.31 -19.19 -11.35
N GLY A 254 34.50 -19.84 -10.51
CA GLY A 254 33.14 -19.48 -10.16
C GLY A 254 32.08 -19.86 -11.20
N ILE A 255 32.42 -20.67 -12.18
CA ILE A 255 31.52 -21.15 -13.24
C ILE A 255 30.67 -22.31 -12.71
N GLU A 256 29.36 -22.25 -12.95
CA GLU A 256 28.41 -23.27 -12.51
C GLU A 256 28.61 -24.61 -13.25
N LYS A 257 28.72 -25.68 -12.47
CA LYS A 257 28.81 -27.06 -13.01
C LYS A 257 27.40 -27.59 -13.28
N LYS A 258 27.08 -27.82 -14.54
CA LYS A 258 25.77 -28.38 -14.94
C LYS A 258 25.52 -29.74 -14.28
N GLY A 259 24.28 -29.96 -13.80
CA GLY A 259 23.84 -31.22 -13.22
C GLY A 259 24.25 -31.47 -11.77
N THR A 260 24.77 -30.48 -11.04
CA THR A 260 25.18 -30.62 -9.64
C THR A 260 24.15 -30.02 -8.65
N ALA A 261 23.09 -29.38 -9.14
CA ALA A 261 21.99 -28.86 -8.36
C ALA A 261 20.98 -29.96 -7.98
N ILE A 262 21.46 -30.98 -7.24
CA ILE A 262 20.65 -32.14 -6.86
C ILE A 262 20.34 -32.04 -5.36
N ALA A 263 19.05 -32.18 -5.03
CA ALA A 263 18.61 -32.25 -3.64
C ALA A 263 19.18 -33.51 -2.96
N PRO A 264 19.54 -33.44 -1.67
CA PRO A 264 19.96 -34.62 -0.94
C PRO A 264 18.81 -35.65 -0.95
N GLU A 265 19.20 -36.92 -1.13
CA GLU A 265 18.22 -38.03 -1.03
C GLU A 265 17.58 -38.03 0.36
N ARG A 266 16.29 -38.21 0.38
CA ARG A 266 15.49 -38.31 1.61
C ARG A 266 14.60 -39.55 1.54
N GLU A 267 14.60 -40.32 2.60
CA GLU A 267 13.79 -41.53 2.70
C GLU A 267 12.29 -41.24 2.84
N SER A 268 11.96 -40.08 3.38
CA SER A 268 10.57 -39.64 3.59
C SER A 268 10.49 -38.12 3.75
N ARG A 269 9.26 -37.58 3.73
CA ARG A 269 8.96 -36.18 4.05
C ARG A 269 9.40 -35.77 5.47
N LEU A 270 9.49 -36.72 6.40
CA LEU A 270 9.94 -36.52 7.77
C LEU A 270 11.46 -36.64 7.94
N SER A 271 12.22 -36.77 6.86
CA SER A 271 13.69 -36.80 6.95
C SER A 271 14.23 -35.50 7.52
N LYS A 272 15.19 -35.58 8.45
CA LYS A 272 15.89 -34.42 9.04
C LYS A 272 17.09 -33.96 8.22
N VAL A 273 17.24 -34.48 7.01
CA VAL A 273 18.32 -34.10 6.10
C VAL A 273 18.15 -32.65 5.68
N ARG A 274 19.22 -31.88 5.79
CA ARG A 274 19.28 -30.46 5.40
C ARG A 274 20.21 -30.28 4.22
N VAL A 275 19.90 -29.32 3.36
CA VAL A 275 20.80 -28.92 2.29
C VAL A 275 22.05 -28.25 2.89
N PRO A 276 23.28 -28.63 2.51
CA PRO A 276 24.49 -28.07 3.09
C PRO A 276 24.68 -26.60 2.72
N VAL A 277 25.41 -25.84 3.55
CA VAL A 277 25.58 -24.37 3.48
C VAL A 277 26.02 -23.89 2.09
N GLU A 278 26.98 -24.57 1.47
CA GLU A 278 27.53 -24.17 0.16
C GLU A 278 26.57 -24.33 -1.01
N LYS A 279 25.48 -25.07 -0.78
CA LYS A 279 24.43 -25.32 -1.76
C LYS A 279 23.20 -24.42 -1.56
N ARG A 280 23.26 -23.50 -0.62
CA ARG A 280 22.15 -22.60 -0.28
C ARG A 280 22.40 -21.18 -0.77
N GLU A 281 21.35 -20.56 -1.24
CA GLU A 281 21.32 -19.13 -1.56
C GLU A 281 20.15 -18.45 -0.85
N VAL A 282 20.24 -17.17 -0.63
CA VAL A 282 19.14 -16.33 -0.12
C VAL A 282 18.92 -15.15 -1.04
N THR A 283 17.67 -14.80 -1.25
CA THR A 283 17.29 -13.63 -2.03
C THR A 283 17.54 -12.35 -1.26
N ALA A 284 17.25 -12.36 0.03
CA ALA A 284 17.43 -11.21 0.92
C ALA A 284 17.66 -11.63 2.37
N VAL A 285 18.28 -10.74 3.13
CA VAL A 285 18.42 -10.85 4.59
C VAL A 285 17.83 -9.60 5.23
N LEU A 286 16.86 -9.78 6.13
CA LEU A 286 16.27 -8.70 6.92
C LEU A 286 17.14 -8.47 8.16
N ILE A 287 17.60 -7.24 8.36
CA ILE A 287 18.50 -6.90 9.47
C ILE A 287 17.84 -5.89 10.40
N LYS A 288 17.76 -6.25 11.67
CA LYS A 288 17.56 -5.33 12.78
C LYS A 288 18.91 -5.09 13.43
N THR A 289 19.41 -3.87 13.37
CA THR A 289 20.64 -3.51 14.08
C THR A 289 20.35 -3.34 15.56
N GLY A 290 21.30 -3.77 16.41
CA GLY A 290 21.26 -3.54 17.85
C GLY A 290 21.75 -2.14 18.23
N GLY A 291 21.69 -1.81 19.52
CA GLY A 291 22.22 -0.57 20.09
C GLY A 291 21.46 0.69 19.65
N PHE A 292 22.17 1.79 19.47
CA PHE A 292 21.62 3.09 19.08
C PHE A 292 21.18 3.15 17.61
N GLY A 293 20.37 2.18 17.17
CA GLY A 293 19.55 2.06 15.98
C GLY A 293 20.11 2.66 14.68
N GLY A 294 19.95 3.96 14.49
CA GLY A 294 20.26 4.61 13.21
C GLY A 294 21.75 4.65 12.84
N ALA A 295 22.64 4.91 13.77
CA ALA A 295 24.07 4.99 13.48
C ALA A 295 24.67 3.62 13.11
N ALA A 296 24.24 2.55 13.80
CA ALA A 296 24.66 1.19 13.48
C ALA A 296 24.16 0.76 12.09
N ALA A 297 22.93 1.11 11.73
CA ALA A 297 22.37 0.81 10.41
C ALA A 297 23.13 1.54 9.29
N ILE A 298 23.42 2.83 9.46
CA ILE A 298 24.20 3.60 8.49
C ILE A 298 25.63 3.04 8.35
N GLY A 299 26.26 2.68 9.47
CA GLY A 299 27.60 2.09 9.48
C GLY A 299 27.63 0.75 8.74
N LEU A 300 26.67 -0.13 9.02
CA LEU A 300 26.53 -1.42 8.37
C LEU A 300 26.25 -1.24 6.87
N GLN A 301 25.30 -0.39 6.51
CA GLN A 301 24.96 -0.09 5.12
C GLN A 301 26.21 0.37 4.34
N LYS A 302 26.99 1.28 4.90
CA LYS A 302 28.22 1.77 4.26
C LYS A 302 29.26 0.67 4.08
N GLN A 303 29.39 -0.27 5.04
CA GLN A 303 30.34 -1.37 4.91
C GLN A 303 29.91 -2.41 3.88
N VAL A 304 28.63 -2.82 3.91
CA VAL A 304 28.10 -3.80 2.96
C VAL A 304 28.15 -3.24 1.53
N ASN A 305 27.82 -1.97 1.35
CA ASN A 305 27.80 -1.35 0.01
C ASN A 305 29.20 -1.17 -0.63
N LYS A 306 30.28 -1.36 0.13
CA LYS A 306 31.63 -1.50 -0.42
C LYS A 306 31.88 -2.86 -1.08
N SER A 307 31.05 -3.86 -0.81
CA SER A 307 31.11 -5.18 -1.44
C SER A 307 30.75 -5.08 -2.92
N THR A 308 31.30 -5.97 -3.73
CA THR A 308 31.02 -6.07 -5.16
C THR A 308 29.77 -6.91 -5.45
N TYR A 309 29.36 -7.79 -4.54
CA TYR A 309 28.28 -8.76 -4.75
C TYR A 309 26.99 -8.46 -3.97
N ALA A 310 27.06 -7.68 -2.90
CA ALA A 310 25.91 -7.40 -2.04
C ALA A 310 25.63 -5.91 -1.91
N THR A 311 24.39 -5.57 -1.66
CA THR A 311 23.93 -4.23 -1.32
C THR A 311 23.08 -4.24 -0.06
N ALA A 312 23.22 -3.19 0.74
CA ALA A 312 22.38 -2.92 1.91
C ALA A 312 21.49 -1.72 1.64
N VAL A 313 20.21 -1.88 1.84
CA VAL A 313 19.19 -0.87 1.54
C VAL A 313 18.32 -0.62 2.77
N SER A 314 18.06 0.64 3.09
CA SER A 314 17.04 1.02 4.06
C SER A 314 15.69 1.10 3.35
N PRO A 315 14.73 0.20 3.62
CA PRO A 315 13.44 0.22 2.92
C PRO A 315 12.68 1.52 3.17
N ILE A 316 12.74 2.06 4.39
CA ILE A 316 12.10 3.33 4.74
C ILE A 316 12.61 4.47 3.85
N SER A 317 13.93 4.56 3.63
CA SER A 317 14.50 5.64 2.82
C SER A 317 14.07 5.53 1.33
N VAL A 318 14.01 4.31 0.79
CA VAL A 318 13.57 4.07 -0.59
C VAL A 318 12.09 4.41 -0.75
N ILE A 319 11.25 3.93 0.17
CA ILE A 319 9.82 4.21 0.16
C ILE A 319 9.56 5.71 0.29
N THR A 320 10.22 6.40 1.22
CA THR A 320 10.09 7.85 1.39
C THR A 320 10.52 8.61 0.13
N GLN A 321 11.65 8.21 -0.47
CA GLN A 321 12.11 8.84 -1.71
C GLN A 321 11.10 8.66 -2.85
N LEU A 322 10.49 7.48 -2.99
CA LEU A 322 9.46 7.23 -3.98
C LEU A 322 8.21 8.09 -3.75
N LEU A 323 7.76 8.20 -2.48
CA LEU A 323 6.66 9.08 -2.12
C LEU A 323 6.94 10.55 -2.49
N GLU A 324 8.14 11.03 -2.17
CA GLU A 324 8.52 12.41 -2.44
C GLU A 324 8.70 12.71 -3.93
N THR A 325 9.31 11.76 -4.65
CA THR A 325 9.66 11.97 -6.06
C THR A 325 8.47 11.76 -7.00
N PHE A 326 7.58 10.82 -6.71
CA PHE A 326 6.50 10.44 -7.62
C PHE A 326 5.10 10.78 -7.05
N VAL A 327 4.81 10.37 -5.82
CA VAL A 327 3.44 10.47 -5.29
C VAL A 327 3.06 11.92 -4.98
N LYS A 328 3.93 12.68 -4.30
CA LYS A 328 3.65 14.09 -3.97
C LYS A 328 3.45 14.97 -5.20
N PRO A 329 4.29 14.94 -6.26
CA PRO A 329 4.06 15.73 -7.47
C PRO A 329 2.78 15.35 -8.23
N VAL A 330 2.49 14.04 -8.34
CA VAL A 330 1.24 13.57 -8.97
C VAL A 330 0.04 14.08 -8.19
N ARG A 331 0.03 13.95 -6.86
CA ARG A 331 -1.02 14.47 -5.99
C ARG A 331 -1.20 15.99 -6.16
N PHE A 332 -0.11 16.74 -6.26
CA PHE A 332 -0.15 18.17 -6.51
C PHE A 332 -0.76 18.50 -7.88
N GLY A 333 -0.37 17.79 -8.93
CA GLY A 333 -0.94 17.93 -10.27
C GLY A 333 -2.44 17.63 -10.30
N LEU A 334 -2.86 16.55 -9.64
CA LEU A 334 -4.26 16.21 -9.49
C LEU A 334 -5.04 17.26 -8.69
N PHE A 335 -4.44 17.84 -7.66
CA PHE A 335 -5.04 18.93 -6.89
C PHE A 335 -5.22 20.20 -7.75
N LEU A 336 -4.27 20.53 -8.59
CA LEU A 336 -4.43 21.64 -9.56
C LEU A 336 -5.56 21.37 -10.55
N LEU A 337 -5.63 20.15 -11.09
CA LEU A 337 -6.69 19.75 -12.02
C LEU A 337 -8.07 19.85 -11.35
N THR A 338 -8.22 19.32 -10.16
CA THR A 338 -9.48 19.37 -9.41
C THR A 338 -9.88 20.81 -9.05
N SER A 339 -8.90 21.65 -8.71
CA SER A 339 -9.13 23.08 -8.46
C SER A 339 -9.66 23.79 -9.72
N LEU A 340 -9.09 23.45 -10.90
CA LEU A 340 -9.58 23.98 -12.17
C LEU A 340 -11.03 23.55 -12.45
N VAL A 341 -11.37 22.28 -12.20
CA VAL A 341 -12.75 21.77 -12.35
C VAL A 341 -13.71 22.50 -11.40
N CYS A 342 -13.32 22.79 -10.17
CA CYS A 342 -14.11 23.57 -9.23
C CYS A 342 -14.33 25.02 -9.72
N ILE A 343 -13.30 25.66 -10.29
CA ILE A 343 -13.41 26.99 -10.87
C ILE A 343 -14.39 26.98 -12.07
N VAL A 344 -14.27 25.99 -12.95
CA VAL A 344 -15.19 25.85 -14.11
C VAL A 344 -16.64 25.63 -13.62
N SER A 345 -16.82 24.83 -12.57
CA SER A 345 -18.13 24.63 -11.94
C SER A 345 -18.70 25.93 -11.33
N ALA A 346 -17.86 26.74 -10.67
CA ALA A 346 -18.26 28.05 -10.14
C ALA A 346 -18.66 29.02 -11.27
N ILE A 347 -17.91 29.03 -12.38
CA ILE A 347 -18.28 29.80 -13.58
C ILE A 347 -19.61 29.30 -14.14
N GLY A 348 -19.86 27.99 -14.16
CA GLY A 348 -21.12 27.41 -14.58
C GLY A 348 -22.30 27.87 -13.72
N ILE A 349 -22.13 27.95 -12.39
CA ILE A 349 -23.11 28.53 -11.46
C ILE A 349 -23.37 30.00 -11.79
N LEU A 350 -22.29 30.78 -11.97
CA LEU A 350 -22.37 32.21 -12.30
C LEU A 350 -23.18 32.44 -13.58
N VAL A 351 -22.84 31.71 -14.69
CA VAL A 351 -23.52 31.81 -15.98
C VAL A 351 -24.99 31.41 -15.87
N SER A 352 -25.27 30.32 -15.15
CA SER A 352 -26.64 29.85 -14.93
C SER A 352 -27.51 30.88 -14.20
N ILE A 353 -26.98 31.52 -13.15
CA ILE A 353 -27.69 32.56 -12.39
C ILE A 353 -27.80 33.82 -13.22
N TYR A 354 -26.77 34.22 -13.94
CA TYR A 354 -26.77 35.39 -14.82
C TYR A 354 -27.88 35.29 -15.90
N ASN A 355 -27.94 34.17 -16.60
CA ASN A 355 -29.00 33.90 -17.59
C ASN A 355 -30.39 33.89 -16.94
N SER A 356 -30.47 33.29 -15.73
CA SER A 356 -31.68 33.31 -14.91
C SER A 356 -32.19 34.74 -14.62
N MET A 357 -31.25 35.62 -14.33
CA MET A 357 -31.63 37.02 -14.00
C MET A 357 -32.20 37.76 -15.21
N SER A 358 -31.68 37.53 -16.40
CA SER A 358 -32.19 38.16 -17.62
C SER A 358 -33.66 37.84 -17.84
N GLU A 359 -34.08 36.59 -17.54
CA GLU A 359 -35.48 36.15 -17.67
C GLU A 359 -36.38 36.63 -16.54
N ARG A 360 -35.79 36.95 -15.35
CA ARG A 360 -36.55 37.39 -14.13
C ARG A 360 -36.55 38.89 -13.92
N LYS A 361 -36.10 39.71 -14.85
CA LYS A 361 -36.11 41.19 -14.68
C LYS A 361 -37.47 41.69 -14.26
N ARG A 362 -38.53 41.18 -14.88
CA ARG A 362 -39.91 41.54 -14.56
C ARG A 362 -40.34 41.08 -13.17
N ASP A 363 -40.00 39.87 -12.72
CA ASP A 363 -40.32 39.37 -11.38
C ASP A 363 -39.61 40.18 -10.30
N ILE A 364 -38.35 40.57 -10.55
CA ILE A 364 -37.55 41.41 -9.67
C ILE A 364 -38.19 42.79 -9.57
N ALA A 365 -38.64 43.36 -10.72
CA ALA A 365 -39.32 44.65 -10.74
C ALA A 365 -40.65 44.59 -9.94
N VAL A 366 -41.46 43.54 -10.09
CA VAL A 366 -42.68 43.32 -9.30
C VAL A 366 -42.36 43.15 -7.81
N MET A 367 -41.36 42.40 -7.41
CA MET A 367 -40.97 42.28 -5.99
C MET A 367 -40.57 43.64 -5.41
N ARG A 368 -39.85 44.44 -6.17
CA ARG A 368 -39.44 45.78 -5.74
C ARG A 368 -40.60 46.74 -5.66
N SER A 369 -41.57 46.70 -6.56
CA SER A 369 -42.78 47.51 -6.50
C SER A 369 -43.68 47.16 -5.29
N LEU A 370 -43.59 45.88 -4.82
CA LEU A 370 -44.26 45.39 -3.62
C LEU A 370 -43.47 45.70 -2.32
N GLY A 371 -42.31 46.41 -2.40
CA GLY A 371 -41.57 46.88 -1.23
C GLY A 371 -40.30 46.06 -0.88
N ALA A 372 -39.86 45.11 -1.73
CA ALA A 372 -38.59 44.41 -1.49
C ALA A 372 -37.42 45.39 -1.66
N SER A 373 -36.52 45.45 -0.67
CA SER A 373 -35.29 46.22 -0.76
C SER A 373 -34.28 45.58 -1.74
N ARG A 374 -33.31 46.37 -2.21
CA ARG A 374 -32.22 45.87 -3.05
C ARG A 374 -31.43 44.78 -2.34
N ASP A 375 -31.24 44.90 -1.04
CA ASP A 375 -30.50 43.95 -0.21
C ASP A 375 -31.23 42.60 -0.14
N HIS A 376 -32.58 42.60 -0.06
CA HIS A 376 -33.35 41.35 -0.07
C HIS A 376 -33.12 40.54 -1.37
N ILE A 377 -33.07 41.24 -2.52
CA ILE A 377 -32.83 40.59 -3.82
C ILE A 377 -31.41 40.05 -3.89
N THR A 378 -30.43 40.84 -3.46
CA THR A 378 -29.02 40.41 -3.40
C THR A 378 -28.87 39.15 -2.53
N ILE A 379 -29.46 39.13 -1.34
CA ILE A 379 -29.43 37.97 -0.44
C ILE A 379 -30.10 36.75 -1.06
N ILE A 380 -31.22 36.90 -1.75
CA ILE A 380 -31.89 35.77 -2.44
C ILE A 380 -30.97 35.15 -3.47
N ILE A 381 -30.27 35.94 -4.29
CA ILE A 381 -29.34 35.45 -5.32
C ILE A 381 -28.12 34.74 -4.71
N LEU A 382 -27.55 35.33 -3.65
CA LEU A 382 -26.46 34.70 -2.90
C LEU A 382 -26.88 33.36 -2.25
N LEU A 383 -28.12 33.30 -1.76
CA LEU A 383 -28.68 32.07 -1.21
C LEU A 383 -28.89 31.01 -2.31
N GLU A 384 -29.43 31.43 -3.48
CA GLU A 384 -29.60 30.50 -4.62
C GLU A 384 -28.26 29.87 -5.04
N SER A 385 -27.21 30.67 -5.24
CA SER A 385 -25.87 30.17 -5.62
C SER A 385 -25.26 29.29 -4.53
N THR A 386 -25.39 29.67 -3.27
CA THR A 386 -24.86 28.91 -2.14
C THR A 386 -25.58 27.56 -1.98
N ILE A 387 -26.91 27.54 -2.13
CA ILE A 387 -27.70 26.29 -2.07
C ILE A 387 -27.28 25.34 -3.19
N ILE A 388 -27.11 25.84 -4.43
CA ILE A 388 -26.63 25.02 -5.56
C ILE A 388 -25.24 24.42 -5.22
N ALA A 389 -24.32 25.24 -4.74
CA ALA A 389 -22.96 24.80 -4.41
C ALA A 389 -22.94 23.77 -3.26
N VAL A 390 -23.71 24.01 -2.21
CA VAL A 390 -23.76 23.13 -1.03
C VAL A 390 -24.46 21.81 -1.38
N VAL A 391 -25.62 21.84 -2.02
CA VAL A 391 -26.37 20.61 -2.37
C VAL A 391 -25.60 19.81 -3.41
N GLY A 392 -25.10 20.46 -4.47
CA GLY A 392 -24.25 19.81 -5.47
C GLY A 392 -22.98 19.25 -4.86
N GLY A 393 -22.34 20.01 -3.95
CA GLY A 393 -21.14 19.58 -3.26
C GLY A 393 -21.35 18.37 -2.34
N PHE A 394 -22.42 18.34 -1.55
CA PHE A 394 -22.76 17.15 -0.74
C PHE A 394 -23.08 15.93 -1.59
N ALA A 395 -23.80 16.11 -2.71
CA ALA A 395 -24.03 15.02 -3.65
C ALA A 395 -22.72 14.51 -4.25
N GLY A 396 -21.77 15.41 -4.56
CA GLY A 396 -20.44 15.07 -5.03
C GLY A 396 -19.58 14.36 -3.97
N TRP A 397 -19.61 14.83 -2.74
CA TRP A 397 -18.95 14.18 -1.61
C TRP A 397 -19.43 12.73 -1.44
N PHE A 398 -20.74 12.54 -1.43
CA PHE A 398 -21.34 11.21 -1.33
C PHE A 398 -20.96 10.32 -2.51
N ALA A 399 -21.04 10.85 -3.74
CA ALA A 399 -20.66 10.10 -4.95
C ALA A 399 -19.17 9.74 -4.98
N GLY A 400 -18.30 10.64 -4.52
CA GLY A 400 -16.86 10.40 -4.40
C GLY A 400 -16.53 9.26 -3.43
N HIS A 401 -17.14 9.27 -2.24
CA HIS A 401 -16.97 8.18 -1.27
C HIS A 401 -17.60 6.86 -1.73
N LEU A 402 -18.67 6.91 -2.51
CA LEU A 402 -19.31 5.70 -3.06
C LEU A 402 -18.43 5.03 -4.13
N ALA A 403 -17.59 5.78 -4.80
CA ALA A 403 -16.68 5.25 -5.81
C ALA A 403 -15.69 4.22 -5.25
N GLY A 404 -15.25 4.37 -3.99
CA GLY A 404 -14.37 3.41 -3.32
C GLY A 404 -14.99 2.00 -3.22
N PRO A 405 -16.09 1.81 -2.49
CA PRO A 405 -16.79 0.52 -2.42
C PRO A 405 -17.18 -0.07 -3.77
N ILE A 406 -17.56 0.77 -4.74
CA ILE A 406 -17.88 0.30 -6.10
C ILE A 406 -16.63 -0.24 -6.80
N SER A 407 -15.47 0.43 -6.63
CA SER A 407 -14.23 -0.03 -7.24
C SER A 407 -13.77 -1.40 -6.70
N ASN A 408 -14.21 -1.80 -5.49
CA ASN A 408 -13.89 -3.10 -4.91
C ASN A 408 -14.33 -4.28 -5.80
N LEU A 409 -15.36 -4.09 -6.63
CA LEU A 409 -15.81 -5.11 -7.59
C LEU A 409 -14.70 -5.54 -8.57
N TRP A 410 -13.75 -4.67 -8.84
CA TRP A 410 -12.61 -4.90 -9.75
C TRP A 410 -11.26 -4.94 -9.01
N THR A 411 -11.07 -4.07 -8.01
CA THR A 411 -9.77 -3.92 -7.31
C THR A 411 -9.53 -5.03 -6.31
N GLN A 412 -10.57 -5.58 -5.67
CA GLN A 412 -10.41 -6.66 -4.70
C GLN A 412 -9.71 -7.89 -5.30
N LYS A 413 -10.02 -8.24 -6.56
CA LYS A 413 -9.34 -9.35 -7.25
C LYS A 413 -7.88 -9.04 -7.62
N ALA A 414 -7.54 -7.78 -7.86
CA ALA A 414 -6.23 -7.37 -8.30
C ALA A 414 -5.28 -6.98 -7.14
N THR A 415 -5.82 -6.37 -6.10
CA THR A 415 -5.03 -5.80 -5.00
C THR A 415 -5.34 -6.45 -3.64
N GLY A 416 -6.50 -7.15 -3.54
CA GLY A 416 -7.02 -7.79 -2.34
C GLY A 416 -7.46 -6.84 -1.24
N THR A 417 -7.29 -5.57 -1.42
CA THR A 417 -7.73 -4.57 -0.46
C THR A 417 -9.17 -4.16 -0.72
N THR A 418 -9.97 -4.05 0.33
CA THR A 418 -11.31 -3.48 0.29
C THR A 418 -11.29 -2.06 0.80
N ILE A 419 -11.97 -1.17 0.08
CA ILE A 419 -12.11 0.24 0.45
C ILE A 419 -13.50 0.40 1.06
N GLY A 420 -13.57 0.67 2.36
CA GLY A 420 -14.82 1.06 3.02
C GLY A 420 -15.25 2.47 2.63
N PHE A 421 -16.54 2.78 2.84
CA PHE A 421 -17.12 4.08 2.48
C PHE A 421 -16.42 5.27 3.16
N LEU A 422 -15.97 5.13 4.41
CA LEU A 422 -15.30 6.18 5.19
C LEU A 422 -13.85 5.86 5.55
N ASP A 423 -13.31 4.72 5.13
CA ASP A 423 -11.96 4.30 5.51
C ASP A 423 -10.86 5.26 5.02
N SER A 424 -11.17 5.99 3.98
CA SER A 424 -10.28 6.95 3.34
C SER A 424 -10.61 8.41 3.63
N ALA A 425 -11.61 8.69 4.49
CA ALA A 425 -11.96 10.07 4.84
C ALA A 425 -10.74 10.80 5.41
N ALA A 426 -10.25 11.77 4.66
CA ALA A 426 -9.08 12.56 5.05
C ALA A 426 -9.54 13.76 5.89
N PRO A 427 -8.79 14.18 6.95
CA PRO A 427 -9.12 15.38 7.72
C PRO A 427 -9.27 16.63 6.85
N GLN A 428 -8.60 16.68 5.70
CA GLN A 428 -8.69 17.76 4.73
C GLN A 428 -10.09 17.92 4.12
N GLU A 429 -10.92 16.87 4.12
CA GLU A 429 -12.30 16.92 3.62
C GLU A 429 -13.21 17.85 4.42
N LEU A 430 -12.89 18.12 5.70
CA LEU A 430 -13.60 19.09 6.49
C LEU A 430 -13.58 20.49 5.87
N TRP A 431 -12.55 20.82 5.08
CA TRP A 431 -12.44 22.08 4.37
C TRP A 431 -13.33 22.17 3.12
N LEU A 432 -13.91 21.07 2.66
CA LEU A 432 -14.83 21.08 1.51
C LEU A 432 -16.09 21.88 1.83
N VAL A 433 -16.66 21.74 3.03
CA VAL A 433 -17.89 22.44 3.41
C VAL A 433 -17.72 23.97 3.38
N PRO A 434 -16.76 24.58 4.09
CA PRO A 434 -16.53 26.02 3.97
C PRO A 434 -16.10 26.41 2.55
N GLY A 435 -15.34 25.59 1.86
CA GLY A 435 -14.95 25.83 0.46
C GLY A 435 -16.15 25.91 -0.48
N MET A 436 -17.12 25.01 -0.37
CA MET A 436 -18.36 25.04 -1.16
C MET A 436 -19.19 26.30 -0.88
N ILE A 437 -19.29 26.72 0.39
CA ILE A 437 -20.00 27.94 0.76
C ILE A 437 -19.33 29.17 0.14
N VAL A 438 -18.00 29.26 0.26
CA VAL A 438 -17.23 30.38 -0.33
C VAL A 438 -17.37 30.39 -1.85
N LEU A 439 -17.24 29.25 -2.54
CA LEU A 439 -17.42 29.16 -3.99
C LEU A 439 -18.84 29.57 -4.41
N GLY A 440 -19.87 29.14 -3.67
CA GLY A 440 -21.27 29.52 -3.92
C GLY A 440 -21.47 31.02 -3.79
N ILE A 441 -20.94 31.64 -2.73
CA ILE A 441 -21.02 33.10 -2.53
C ILE A 441 -20.27 33.81 -3.68
N LEU A 442 -19.04 33.45 -3.97
CA LEU A 442 -18.24 34.07 -5.04
C LEU A 442 -18.93 34.01 -6.41
N ALA A 443 -19.48 32.84 -6.75
CA ALA A 443 -20.23 32.63 -7.99
C ALA A 443 -21.51 33.52 -8.05
N GLY A 444 -22.14 33.79 -6.89
CA GLY A 444 -23.33 34.63 -6.79
C GLY A 444 -23.07 36.11 -6.76
N VAL A 445 -21.85 36.57 -6.44
CA VAL A 445 -21.54 38.01 -6.21
C VAL A 445 -21.80 38.87 -7.47
N ILE A 446 -21.28 38.42 -8.65
CA ILE A 446 -21.46 39.18 -9.88
C ILE A 446 -22.93 39.32 -10.28
N PRO A 447 -23.74 38.24 -10.33
CA PRO A 447 -25.16 38.34 -10.58
C PRO A 447 -25.90 39.20 -9.55
N ALA A 448 -25.52 39.10 -8.27
CA ALA A 448 -26.12 39.89 -7.22
C ALA A 448 -25.86 41.41 -7.36
N ILE A 449 -24.62 41.78 -7.76
CA ILE A 449 -24.28 43.18 -8.05
C ILE A 449 -25.10 43.72 -9.25
N ILE A 450 -25.25 42.92 -10.29
CA ILE A 450 -26.05 43.29 -11.47
C ILE A 450 -27.51 43.49 -11.07
N ALA A 451 -28.10 42.62 -10.26
CA ALA A 451 -29.43 42.72 -9.74
C ALA A 451 -29.64 43.96 -8.90
N TYR A 452 -28.66 44.27 -8.02
CA TYR A 452 -28.68 45.47 -7.19
C TYR A 452 -28.78 46.77 -8.00
N ARG A 453 -28.08 46.81 -9.17
CA ARG A 453 -28.01 47.98 -10.05
C ARG A 453 -29.18 48.11 -11.02
N THR A 454 -29.99 47.09 -11.23
CA THR A 454 -31.10 47.08 -12.20
C THR A 454 -32.19 48.09 -11.77
N SER A 455 -32.55 48.99 -12.66
CA SER A 455 -33.62 49.99 -12.44
C SER A 455 -35.01 49.39 -12.64
N VAL A 456 -35.99 49.73 -11.78
CA VAL A 456 -37.39 49.25 -11.86
C VAL A 456 -38.09 49.85 -13.10
N VAL A 457 -37.74 51.12 -13.42
CA VAL A 457 -38.39 51.90 -14.51
C VAL A 457 -38.13 51.34 -15.91
N GLU A 458 -36.98 50.72 -16.14
CA GLU A 458 -36.59 50.13 -17.44
C GLU A 458 -37.06 48.67 -17.58
N SER A 459 -37.63 48.07 -16.54
CA SER A 459 -37.99 46.64 -16.49
C SER A 459 -39.47 46.36 -16.35
N LEU A 460 -40.32 47.35 -16.22
CA LEU A 460 -41.78 47.33 -16.28
C LEU A 460 -42.26 47.76 -17.68
#